data_0c5d165d720c80651c91ff425d348784
#
_entry.id   0c5d165d720c80651c91ff425d348784
#
_cell.length_a   1.000
_cell.length_b   1.000
_cell.length_c   1.000
_cell.angle_alpha   90.00
_cell.angle_beta   90.00
_cell.angle_gamma   90.00
#
_symmetry.space_group_name_H-M   'P 1'
#
loop_
_entity.id
_entity.type
_entity.pdbx_description
1 polymer ?
#
loop_
_entity_poly.entity_id
_entity_poly.type
_entity_poly.pdbx_seq_one_letter_code
_entity_poly.pdbx_strand_id
1 'polypeptide(L)'
;MKITGIESNKEITEEIGSRIKRQRINMGLTQLELANKAGVSPRTITSIESGSDTKLSIIISVLRAMNILNNIDLLVEEEKIRPSDYLLLDKPRERAGNRKKAKKTIDWNWG
;
A
#
# COMPACT_ATOMS: atom_id res chain seq x y z
N MET A 1 15.66 -2.97 9.41
CA MET A 1 16.29 -2.47 8.18
C MET A 1 15.54 -1.23 7.71
N LYS A 2 16.24 -0.31 7.16
CA LYS A 2 15.61 0.88 6.60
C LYS A 2 15.31 0.63 5.13
N ILE A 3 14.09 0.94 4.71
CA ILE A 3 13.71 0.78 3.32
C ILE A 3 14.10 2.04 2.57
N THR A 4 15.01 1.90 1.61
CA THR A 4 15.59 3.04 0.90
C THR A 4 15.10 3.16 -0.55
N GLY A 5 14.50 2.09 -1.08
CA GLY A 5 14.03 2.08 -2.46
C GLY A 5 14.92 1.31 -3.42
N ILE A 6 16.07 0.85 -2.95
CA ILE A 6 16.97 0.05 -3.80
C ILE A 6 16.87 -1.43 -3.51
N GLU A 7 16.16 -1.80 -2.47
CA GLU A 7 15.98 -3.20 -2.10
C GLU A 7 15.05 -3.90 -3.08
N SER A 8 15.19 -5.23 -3.16
CA SER A 8 14.28 -6.02 -3.98
C SER A 8 12.88 -6.05 -3.36
N ASN A 9 11.89 -6.40 -4.16
CA ASN A 9 10.53 -6.56 -3.65
C ASN A 9 10.48 -7.57 -2.51
N LYS A 10 11.26 -8.66 -2.65
CA LYS A 10 11.29 -9.70 -1.63
C LYS A 10 11.83 -9.14 -0.31
N GLU A 11 12.91 -8.38 -0.39
CA GLU A 11 13.50 -7.81 0.82
C GLU A 11 12.54 -6.85 1.50
N ILE A 12 11.83 -6.05 0.72
CA ILE A 12 10.88 -5.09 1.28
C ILE A 12 9.69 -5.82 1.91
N THR A 13 9.18 -6.86 1.24
CA THR A 13 8.05 -7.62 1.77
C THR A 13 8.42 -8.31 3.08
N GLU A 14 9.64 -8.85 3.15
CA GLU A 14 10.11 -9.50 4.36
C GLU A 14 10.27 -8.50 5.50
N GLU A 15 10.76 -7.32 5.19
CA GLU A 15 10.91 -6.28 6.20
C GLU A 15 9.56 -5.80 6.71
N ILE A 16 8.60 -5.61 5.81
CA ILE A 16 7.25 -5.20 6.20
C ILE A 16 6.63 -6.26 7.11
N GLY A 17 6.77 -7.53 6.72
CA GLY A 17 6.26 -8.64 7.54
C GLY A 17 6.89 -8.67 8.92
N SER A 18 8.19 -8.42 8.99
CA SER A 18 8.91 -8.36 10.26
C SER A 18 8.40 -7.22 11.14
N ARG A 19 8.14 -6.07 10.55
CA ARG A 19 7.61 -4.93 11.30
C ARG A 19 6.20 -5.19 11.81
N ILE A 20 5.37 -5.84 11.00
CA ILE A 20 4.02 -6.22 11.43
C ILE A 20 4.10 -7.17 12.60
N LYS A 21 4.99 -8.17 12.52
CA LYS A 21 5.16 -9.12 13.61
C LYS A 21 5.59 -8.42 14.90
N ARG A 22 6.56 -7.52 14.78
CA ARG A 22 7.06 -6.80 15.96
C ARG A 22 5.96 -5.94 16.57
N GLN A 23 5.20 -5.26 15.72
CA GLN A 23 4.11 -4.43 16.20
C GLN A 23 3.05 -5.27 16.90
N ARG A 24 2.71 -6.43 16.33
CA ARG A 24 1.77 -7.34 16.93
C ARG A 24 2.22 -7.78 18.32
N ILE A 25 3.49 -8.17 18.42
CA ILE A 25 4.04 -8.62 19.69
C ILE A 25 4.02 -7.49 20.71
N ASN A 26 4.36 -6.28 20.28
CA ASN A 26 4.33 -5.12 21.16
C ASN A 26 2.94 -4.82 21.67
N MET A 27 1.91 -5.17 20.91
CA MET A 27 0.52 -4.99 21.32
C MET A 27 0.02 -6.16 22.19
N GLY A 28 0.85 -7.18 22.40
CA GLY A 28 0.48 -8.31 23.21
C GLY A 28 -0.49 -9.27 22.54
N LEU A 29 -0.52 -9.27 21.21
CA LEU A 29 -1.46 -10.10 20.47
C LEU A 29 -0.76 -11.35 19.92
N THR A 30 -1.49 -12.49 19.97
CA THR A 30 -1.06 -13.68 19.25
C THR A 30 -1.45 -13.54 17.79
N GLN A 31 -0.89 -14.41 16.94
CA GLN A 31 -1.27 -14.43 15.53
C GLN A 31 -2.77 -14.70 15.37
N LEU A 32 -3.30 -15.60 16.19
CA LEU A 32 -4.74 -15.91 16.14
C LEU A 32 -5.57 -14.69 16.52
N GLU A 33 -5.16 -13.99 17.57
CA GLU A 33 -5.90 -12.80 18.00
C GLU A 33 -5.89 -11.72 16.95
N LEU A 34 -4.74 -11.48 16.32
CA LEU A 34 -4.68 -10.50 15.26
C LEU A 34 -5.52 -10.92 14.06
N ALA A 35 -5.46 -12.21 13.70
CA ALA A 35 -6.26 -12.73 12.60
C ALA A 35 -7.75 -12.49 12.84
N ASN A 36 -8.21 -12.77 14.06
CA ASN A 36 -9.61 -12.55 14.42
C ASN A 36 -9.98 -11.07 14.33
N LYS A 37 -9.11 -10.18 14.80
CA LYS A 37 -9.39 -8.74 14.75
C LYS A 37 -9.41 -8.23 13.30
N ALA A 38 -8.58 -8.80 12.47
CA ALA A 38 -8.47 -8.34 11.08
C ALA A 38 -9.47 -9.03 10.15
N GLY A 39 -10.14 -10.09 10.63
CA GLY A 39 -11.08 -10.83 9.80
C GLY A 39 -10.39 -11.67 8.75
N VAL A 40 -9.19 -12.17 9.05
CA VAL A 40 -8.45 -13.04 8.13
C VAL A 40 -8.09 -14.33 8.85
N SER A 41 -7.57 -15.30 8.10
CA SER A 41 -7.16 -16.57 8.71
C SER A 41 -5.81 -16.41 9.42
N PRO A 42 -5.55 -17.22 10.45
CA PRO A 42 -4.23 -17.21 11.10
C PRO A 42 -3.10 -17.51 10.12
N ARG A 43 -3.35 -18.36 9.13
CA ARG A 43 -2.35 -18.66 8.12
C ARG A 43 -1.98 -17.41 7.33
N THR A 44 -2.95 -16.53 7.09
CA THR A 44 -2.69 -15.26 6.40
C THR A 44 -1.72 -14.42 7.20
N ILE A 45 -1.91 -14.34 8.52
CA ILE A 45 -0.99 -13.58 9.38
C ILE A 45 0.39 -14.21 9.34
N THR A 46 0.49 -15.52 9.44
CA THR A 46 1.77 -16.23 9.38
C THR A 46 2.48 -15.91 8.05
N SER A 47 1.74 -15.95 6.95
CA SER A 47 2.32 -15.68 5.62
C SER A 47 2.83 -14.25 5.53
N ILE A 48 2.06 -13.28 6.02
CA ILE A 48 2.47 -11.88 5.99
C ILE A 48 3.76 -11.70 6.80
N GLU A 49 3.79 -12.26 7.99
CA GLU A 49 4.94 -12.06 8.88
C GLU A 49 6.19 -12.76 8.37
N SER A 50 6.04 -13.79 7.54
CA SER A 50 7.19 -14.44 6.93
C SER A 50 7.65 -13.77 5.63
N GLY A 51 6.95 -12.74 5.20
CA GLY A 51 7.35 -11.99 4.01
C GLY A 51 6.74 -12.49 2.72
N SER A 52 5.72 -13.34 2.79
CA SER A 52 5.03 -13.80 1.60
C SER A 52 4.18 -12.68 1.02
N ASP A 53 4.02 -12.71 -0.29
CA ASP A 53 3.19 -11.74 -0.99
C ASP A 53 1.73 -11.91 -0.60
N THR A 54 1.00 -10.81 -0.53
CA THR A 54 -0.41 -10.85 -0.16
C THR A 54 -1.12 -9.65 -0.81
N LYS A 55 -2.44 -9.72 -0.82
CA LYS A 55 -3.24 -8.65 -1.40
C LYS A 55 -3.17 -7.40 -0.53
N LEU A 56 -3.16 -6.24 -1.20
CA LEU A 56 -3.12 -4.97 -0.49
C LEU A 56 -4.32 -4.80 0.44
N SER A 57 -5.50 -5.28 0.02
CA SER A 57 -6.68 -5.16 0.87
C SER A 57 -6.54 -5.93 2.18
N ILE A 58 -5.81 -7.05 2.15
CA ILE A 58 -5.55 -7.82 3.36
C ILE A 58 -4.59 -7.06 4.27
N ILE A 59 -3.57 -6.45 3.70
CA ILE A 59 -2.65 -5.61 4.47
C ILE A 59 -3.42 -4.47 5.13
N ILE A 60 -4.33 -3.83 4.40
CA ILE A 60 -5.15 -2.76 4.94
C ILE A 60 -5.95 -3.26 6.15
N SER A 61 -6.56 -4.44 6.04
CA SER A 61 -7.33 -5.02 7.15
C SER A 61 -6.45 -5.26 8.38
N VAL A 62 -5.25 -5.76 8.17
CA VAL A 62 -4.32 -6.02 9.26
C VAL A 62 -3.87 -4.72 9.93
N LEU A 63 -3.53 -3.71 9.14
CA LEU A 63 -3.11 -2.42 9.69
C LEU A 63 -4.25 -1.74 10.45
N ARG A 64 -5.48 -1.89 9.95
CA ARG A 64 -6.65 -1.35 10.66
C ARG A 64 -6.82 -2.05 12.01
N ALA A 65 -6.64 -3.36 12.04
CA ALA A 65 -6.76 -4.12 13.29
C ALA A 65 -5.70 -3.71 14.31
N MET A 66 -4.55 -3.24 13.84
CA MET A 66 -3.47 -2.80 14.71
C MET A 66 -3.51 -1.29 15.00
N ASN A 67 -4.54 -0.60 14.51
CA ASN A 67 -4.72 0.84 14.71
C ASN A 67 -3.57 1.69 14.16
N ILE A 68 -2.97 1.23 13.06
CA ILE A 68 -1.90 1.99 12.39
C ILE A 68 -2.23 2.23 10.92
N LEU A 69 -3.51 2.15 10.58
CA LEU A 69 -3.91 2.32 9.18
C LEU A 69 -3.63 3.72 8.66
N ASN A 70 -3.64 4.72 9.54
CA ASN A 70 -3.36 6.08 9.12
C ASN A 70 -1.98 6.24 8.49
N ASN A 71 -1.05 5.35 8.80
CA ASN A 71 0.29 5.40 8.22
C ASN A 71 0.27 5.09 6.73
N ILE A 72 -0.79 4.47 6.23
CA ILE A 72 -0.87 4.12 4.82
C ILE A 72 -1.02 5.37 3.96
N ASP A 73 -1.44 6.48 4.55
CA ASP A 73 -1.54 7.74 3.84
C ASP A 73 -0.18 8.21 3.32
N LEU A 74 0.90 7.71 3.92
CA LEU A 74 2.26 8.04 3.50
C LEU A 74 2.77 7.12 2.40
N LEU A 75 2.02 6.08 2.08
CA LEU A 75 2.47 5.08 1.12
C LEU A 75 2.56 5.68 -0.28
N VAL A 76 1.53 6.41 -0.67
CA VAL A 76 1.53 7.17 -1.91
C VAL A 76 0.94 8.54 -1.57
N GLU A 77 1.73 9.56 -1.79
CA GLU A 77 1.28 10.90 -1.41
C GLU A 77 0.12 11.36 -2.27
N GLU A 78 -0.79 12.05 -1.60
CA GLU A 78 -1.87 12.72 -2.31
C GLU A 78 -1.27 13.81 -3.19
N GLU A 79 -1.79 13.93 -4.40
CA GLU A 79 -1.28 14.94 -5.31
C GLU A 79 -1.58 16.33 -4.76
N LYS A 80 -0.53 17.16 -4.69
CA LYS A 80 -0.67 18.53 -4.24
C LYS A 80 -0.33 19.45 -5.39
N ILE A 81 -1.26 20.32 -5.74
CA ILE A 81 -1.06 21.27 -6.82
C ILE A 81 -0.48 22.54 -6.26
N ARG A 82 0.76 22.85 -6.64
CA ARG A 82 1.42 24.08 -6.25
C ARG A 82 1.07 25.18 -7.26
N PRO A 83 1.24 26.44 -6.89
CA PRO A 83 0.93 27.53 -7.83
C PRO A 83 1.60 27.35 -9.19
N SER A 84 2.84 26.92 -9.22
CA SER A 84 3.55 26.69 -10.48
C SER A 84 2.92 25.56 -11.29
N ASP A 85 2.31 24.59 -10.61
CA ASP A 85 1.67 23.47 -11.29
C ASP A 85 0.37 23.89 -11.94
N TYR A 86 -0.32 24.88 -11.38
CA TYR A 86 -1.53 25.40 -12.01
C TYR A 86 -1.24 25.96 -13.40
N LEU A 87 -0.10 26.58 -13.56
CA LEU A 87 0.29 27.12 -14.87
C LEU A 87 0.46 26.00 -15.87
N LEU A 88 0.98 24.87 -15.43
CA LEU A 88 1.15 23.73 -16.31
C LEU A 88 -0.19 23.09 -16.66
N LEU A 89 -1.11 23.08 -15.71
CA LEU A 89 -2.43 22.51 -15.95
C LEU A 89 -3.25 23.33 -16.92
N ASP A 90 -2.97 24.61 -17.02
CA ASP A 90 -3.69 25.47 -17.94
C ASP A 90 -3.31 25.22 -19.39
N LYS A 91 -2.23 24.51 -19.63
CA LYS A 91 -1.79 24.23 -20.98
C LYS A 91 -2.61 23.10 -21.56
N PRO A 92 -2.97 23.20 -22.83
CA PRO A 92 -3.68 22.09 -23.48
C PRO A 92 -2.82 20.83 -23.39
N ARG A 93 -3.40 19.85 -22.99
CA ARG A 93 -2.64 18.64 -22.81
C ARG A 93 -2.99 17.69 -23.90
N GLU A 94 -2.36 17.91 -23.88
CA GLU A 94 -2.70 17.11 -24.17
C GLU A 94 -2.83 15.94 -24.11
N ARG A 95 -2.83 16.55 -23.87
CA ARG A 95 -3.17 15.70 -23.84
C ARG A 95 -3.27 14.69 -23.98
N ALA A 96 -3.02 14.73 -24.21
CA ALA A 96 -3.29 13.93 -24.43
C ALA A 96 -3.59 13.24 -24.61
N GLY A 97 -3.61 13.61 -24.83
CA GLY A 97 -4.12 12.96 -25.17
C GLY A 97 -4.33 12.24 -25.32
N ASN A 98 -4.35 12.77 -25.64
CA ASN A 98 -4.78 12.20 -25.84
C ASN A 98 -4.99 11.27 -25.88
N ARG A 99 -4.82 11.37 -26.09
CA ARG A 99 -5.31 10.83 -26.25
C ARG A 99 -5.97 10.18 -26.25
N LYS A 100 -5.96 10.31 -26.41
CA LYS A 100 -6.71 9.98 -26.51
C LYS A 100 -7.17 9.25 -26.32
N LYS A 101 -7.01 9.33 -26.44
CA LYS A 101 -7.55 8.90 -26.26
C LYS A 101 -7.74 8.16 -25.79
N ALA A 102 -7.40 8.22 -25.84
CA ALA A 102 -7.84 7.70 -25.44
C ALA A 102 -8.02 6.99 -24.79
N LYS A 103 -8.00 6.90 -24.90
CA LYS A 103 -8.49 6.47 -24.47
C LYS A 103 -8.78 5.73 -23.88
N LYS A 104 -8.64 5.73 -24.07
CA LYS A 104 -9.02 5.31 -23.70
C LYS A 104 -9.04 4.61 -23.05
N THR A 105 -8.59 4.79 -23.12
CA THR A 105 -8.85 4.35 -22.64
C THR A 105 -8.72 3.64 -21.93
N ILE A 106 -8.41 3.71 -21.95
CA ILE A 106 -8.57 3.24 -21.43
C ILE A 106 -8.68 2.50 -20.77
N ASP A 107 -8.66 2.72 -20.89
CA ASP A 107 -9.15 2.26 -20.32
C ASP A 107 -9.04 1.37 -19.67
N TRP A 108 -8.72 1.44 -19.79
CA TRP A 108 -8.87 0.89 -19.21
C TRP A 108 -8.97 -0.05 -18.61
N ASN A 109 -8.82 0.12 -18.55
CA ASN A 109 -9.17 -0.43 -18.10
C ASN A 109 -8.94 -1.24 -17.59
N TRP A 110 -8.55 -1.17 -17.81
CA TRP A 110 -8.66 -1.62 -17.44
C TRP A 110 -8.76 -2.24 -17.16
N GLY A 111 -8.48 -1.92 -17.11
CA GLY A 111 -8.92 -2.05 -17.06
C GLY A 111 -8.93 -2.17 -16.86
#